data_9e5bad33265ca80429750caaa22c81de
#
_entry.id   9e5bad33265ca80429750caaa22c81de
#
_cell.length_a   1.000
_cell.length_b   1.000
_cell.length_c   1.000
_cell.angle_alpha   90.00
_cell.angle_beta   90.00
_cell.angle_gamma   90.00
#
_symmetry.space_group_name_H-M   'P 1'
#
loop_
_entity.id
_entity.type
_entity.pdbx_description
1 polymer ?
#
loop_
_entity_poly.entity_id
_entity_poly.type
_entity_poly.pdbx_seq_one_letter_code
_entity_poly.pdbx_strand_id
1 'polypeptide(L)'
;MSCMAAENAQTAPGPVALTASLPDPGQKILYVHEVMPVTPGPLTLYYPKWIPGDHSPDGPIGDMMGLEFSANGQRLTWQRDELDRFTFHLTVPEGARQLDIRFEFPSRDRVTTNLLDLTWDHVALYRAGSPTKDQMFQPSLVIPADWHYGSALQTDTRDGKRITFKPVPFNTLVDSPVIAGKHFRQLDLTPKGSSVHRYLDMIGDSAAAIAISDQQSADFHRLIEQAQALFHSHHYDSYHLLLTLSDHTAKGGLEHHQSSDDKARGGSKMFADPAHFMLDASLLPHEYTHSWNGKFMRPKGLWRSDFEQPEKPKLLWVYEGLTVYLGDTLTARSGLWSPETWRDALAYRAAVMAHRTGRAWRPLVDTTIAVDYGAPEAWANWRRQNDFYREGELLWLAVDMKIRS
;
A
#
# COMPACT_ATOMS: atom_id res chain seq x y z
N MET A 1 12.52 -40.37 16.45
CA MET A 1 13.29 -39.75 15.36
C MET A 1 12.45 -39.88 14.10
N SER A 2 11.66 -38.88 13.79
CA SER A 2 10.87 -38.83 12.56
C SER A 2 11.55 -37.82 11.65
N CYS A 3 12.19 -38.29 10.59
CA CYS A 3 12.79 -37.48 9.53
C CYS A 3 11.63 -36.86 8.72
N MET A 4 11.34 -35.59 8.93
CA MET A 4 10.55 -34.84 7.97
C MET A 4 11.43 -34.63 6.73
N ALA A 5 11.10 -35.33 5.67
CA ALA A 5 11.66 -35.07 4.34
C ALA A 5 11.24 -33.66 3.94
N ALA A 6 12.22 -32.79 3.68
CA ALA A 6 11.97 -31.54 2.99
C ALA A 6 11.46 -31.87 1.59
N GLU A 7 10.15 -31.69 1.36
CA GLU A 7 9.60 -31.72 0.01
C GLU A 7 10.27 -30.60 -0.81
N ASN A 8 11.05 -31.00 -1.80
CA ASN A 8 11.54 -30.12 -2.84
C ASN A 8 10.33 -29.50 -3.55
N ALA A 9 10.01 -28.27 -3.23
CA ALA A 9 9.07 -27.47 -4.00
C ALA A 9 9.66 -27.24 -5.39
N GLN A 10 9.31 -28.12 -6.31
CA GLN A 10 9.66 -28.00 -7.71
C GLN A 10 8.87 -26.82 -8.29
N THR A 11 9.47 -25.65 -8.38
CA THR A 11 8.85 -24.47 -9.00
C THR A 11 8.48 -24.80 -10.44
N ALA A 12 7.21 -24.73 -10.77
CA ALA A 12 6.75 -24.88 -12.14
C ALA A 12 7.33 -23.75 -13.01
N PRO A 13 7.72 -24.02 -14.25
CA PRO A 13 8.33 -23.00 -15.11
C PRO A 13 7.33 -21.91 -15.53
N GLY A 14 7.72 -20.65 -15.40
CA GLY A 14 7.00 -19.47 -15.87
C GLY A 14 6.30 -18.66 -14.77
N PRO A 15 6.04 -17.36 -15.03
CA PRO A 15 5.32 -16.51 -14.10
C PRO A 15 3.82 -16.88 -14.04
N VAL A 16 3.19 -16.57 -12.93
CA VAL A 16 1.74 -16.56 -12.80
C VAL A 16 1.19 -15.37 -13.60
N ALA A 17 0.30 -15.64 -14.56
CA ALA A 17 -0.39 -14.58 -15.29
C ALA A 17 -1.62 -14.13 -14.48
N LEU A 18 -1.63 -12.87 -14.05
CA LEU A 18 -2.70 -12.29 -13.26
C LEU A 18 -3.39 -11.17 -14.05
N THR A 19 -4.69 -11.24 -14.22
CA THR A 19 -5.50 -10.18 -14.83
C THR A 19 -6.57 -9.69 -13.89
N ALA A 20 -6.54 -8.40 -13.54
CA ALA A 20 -7.65 -7.71 -12.92
C ALA A 20 -8.40 -6.89 -13.98
N SER A 21 -9.72 -6.99 -14.02
CA SER A 21 -10.54 -6.33 -15.03
C SER A 21 -11.67 -5.53 -14.42
N LEU A 22 -11.84 -4.27 -14.83
CA LEU A 22 -12.94 -3.38 -14.46
C LEU A 22 -13.73 -2.99 -15.72
N PRO A 23 -14.58 -3.90 -16.25
CA PRO A 23 -15.30 -3.66 -17.49
C PRO A 23 -16.39 -2.58 -17.35
N ASP A 24 -16.99 -2.48 -16.18
CA ASP A 24 -18.02 -1.51 -15.83
C ASP A 24 -17.70 -0.89 -14.44
N PRO A 25 -17.11 0.31 -14.40
CA PRO A 25 -16.80 0.97 -13.14
C PRO A 25 -18.03 1.26 -12.26
N GLY A 26 -19.23 1.35 -12.86
CA GLY A 26 -20.47 1.58 -12.13
C GLY A 26 -20.86 0.42 -11.21
N GLN A 27 -20.47 -0.79 -11.54
CA GLN A 27 -20.70 -1.97 -10.68
C GLN A 27 -19.70 -2.06 -9.52
N LYS A 28 -18.55 -1.40 -9.62
CA LYS A 28 -17.47 -1.45 -8.62
C LYS A 28 -16.97 -2.87 -8.32
N ILE A 29 -16.99 -3.75 -9.32
CA ILE A 29 -16.53 -5.14 -9.20
C ILE A 29 -15.33 -5.33 -10.11
N LEU A 30 -14.24 -5.81 -9.51
CA LEU A 30 -13.07 -6.32 -10.23
C LEU A 30 -13.27 -7.80 -10.53
N TYR A 31 -13.09 -8.19 -11.79
CA TYR A 31 -13.08 -9.58 -12.24
C TYR A 31 -11.64 -10.05 -12.32
N VAL A 32 -11.32 -11.09 -11.60
CA VAL A 32 -9.97 -11.62 -11.49
C VAL A 32 -9.85 -12.92 -12.27
N HIS A 33 -8.80 -13.01 -13.06
CA HIS A 33 -8.39 -14.24 -13.71
C HIS A 33 -6.89 -14.44 -13.51
N GLU A 34 -6.53 -15.51 -12.82
CA GLU A 34 -5.16 -15.90 -12.56
C GLU A 34 -4.89 -17.26 -13.22
N VAL A 35 -3.78 -17.38 -13.95
CA VAL A 35 -3.33 -18.63 -14.55
C VAL A 35 -1.98 -18.97 -13.94
N MET A 36 -2.00 -19.99 -13.10
CA MET A 36 -0.84 -20.42 -12.33
C MET A 36 -0.25 -21.70 -12.92
N PRO A 37 1.04 -21.74 -13.29
CA PRO A 37 1.72 -22.97 -13.66
C PRO A 37 1.71 -23.94 -12.46
N VAL A 38 1.33 -25.20 -12.62
CA VAL A 38 1.22 -26.18 -11.52
C VAL A 38 1.80 -27.54 -11.89
N THR A 39 2.01 -28.37 -10.88
CA THR A 39 2.27 -29.82 -11.00
C THR A 39 1.14 -30.60 -10.38
N PRO A 40 0.82 -31.82 -10.85
CA PRO A 40 -0.19 -32.67 -10.22
C PRO A 40 0.11 -32.95 -8.75
N GLY A 41 -0.96 -33.08 -7.94
CA GLY A 41 -0.88 -33.39 -6.53
C GLY A 41 -1.54 -32.35 -5.62
N PRO A 42 -1.36 -32.46 -4.29
CA PRO A 42 -1.90 -31.50 -3.34
C PRO A 42 -1.32 -30.10 -3.55
N LEU A 43 -2.17 -29.09 -3.49
CA LEU A 43 -1.80 -27.67 -3.61
C LEU A 43 -2.49 -26.87 -2.51
N THR A 44 -1.71 -26.06 -1.83
CA THR A 44 -2.22 -25.07 -0.88
C THR A 44 -1.93 -23.68 -1.41
N LEU A 45 -2.94 -22.83 -1.39
CA LEU A 45 -2.85 -21.42 -1.79
C LEU A 45 -3.23 -20.53 -0.61
N TYR A 46 -2.60 -19.36 -0.57
CA TYR A 46 -2.89 -18.29 0.37
C TYR A 46 -3.49 -17.08 -0.32
N TYR A 47 -4.38 -16.39 0.38
CA TYR A 47 -4.76 -15.02 0.09
C TYR A 47 -4.02 -14.11 1.07
N PRO A 48 -3.42 -12.98 0.63
CA PRO A 48 -2.63 -12.13 1.50
C PRO A 48 -3.39 -11.68 2.75
N LYS A 49 -2.81 -11.90 3.93
CA LYS A 49 -3.39 -11.65 5.24
C LYS A 49 -2.74 -10.49 5.97
N TRP A 50 -1.41 -10.47 6.02
CA TRP A 50 -0.61 -9.41 6.63
C TRP A 50 -0.02 -8.52 5.55
N ILE A 51 -0.74 -7.46 5.21
CA ILE A 51 -0.29 -6.54 4.18
C ILE A 51 0.81 -5.63 4.75
N PRO A 52 1.96 -5.51 4.08
CA PRO A 52 3.04 -4.66 4.57
C PRO A 52 2.61 -3.19 4.63
N GLY A 53 2.63 -2.61 5.83
CA GLY A 53 2.16 -1.25 6.11
C GLY A 53 0.85 -1.18 6.90
N ASP A 54 -0.04 -2.19 6.78
CA ASP A 54 -1.29 -2.23 7.54
C ASP A 54 -1.10 -2.67 9.00
N HIS A 55 0.03 -3.33 9.31
CA HIS A 55 0.43 -3.75 10.65
C HIS A 55 -0.58 -4.66 11.39
N SER A 56 -1.54 -5.22 10.68
CA SER A 56 -2.60 -6.11 11.18
C SER A 56 -2.98 -7.18 10.16
N PRO A 57 -3.65 -8.29 10.59
CA PRO A 57 -4.07 -9.37 9.69
C PRO A 57 -5.42 -9.07 9.04
N ASP A 58 -5.50 -8.00 8.28
CA ASP A 58 -6.74 -7.39 7.78
C ASP A 58 -6.94 -7.53 6.26
N GLY A 59 -6.17 -8.39 5.60
CA GLY A 59 -6.43 -8.75 4.20
C GLY A 59 -7.94 -8.98 3.95
N PRO A 60 -8.54 -8.37 2.92
CA PRO A 60 -10.00 -8.28 2.76
C PRO A 60 -10.62 -9.57 2.18
N ILE A 61 -10.29 -10.72 2.74
CA ILE A 61 -10.76 -12.05 2.30
C ILE A 61 -12.29 -12.17 2.29
N GLY A 62 -12.99 -11.37 3.10
CA GLY A 62 -14.45 -11.35 3.16
C GLY A 62 -15.11 -10.79 1.90
N ASP A 63 -14.37 -10.05 1.08
CA ASP A 63 -14.85 -9.46 -0.17
C ASP A 63 -14.58 -10.37 -1.39
N MET A 64 -13.85 -11.48 -1.25
CA MET A 64 -13.68 -12.44 -2.33
C MET A 64 -14.98 -13.22 -2.59
N MET A 65 -15.51 -13.13 -3.82
CA MET A 65 -16.76 -13.79 -4.24
C MET A 65 -16.51 -14.72 -5.43
N GLY A 66 -17.34 -15.75 -5.56
CA GLY A 66 -17.37 -16.61 -6.75
C GLY A 66 -16.09 -17.35 -7.05
N LEU A 67 -15.28 -17.70 -6.02
CA LEU A 67 -13.99 -18.38 -6.20
C LEU A 67 -14.15 -19.73 -6.88
N GLU A 68 -13.49 -19.89 -8.02
CA GLU A 68 -13.45 -21.11 -8.82
C GLU A 68 -12.02 -21.48 -9.20
N PHE A 69 -11.72 -22.78 -9.09
CA PHE A 69 -10.50 -23.37 -9.60
C PHE A 69 -10.85 -24.35 -10.72
N SER A 70 -10.09 -24.34 -11.81
CA SER A 70 -10.23 -25.31 -12.87
C SER A 70 -8.88 -25.70 -13.46
N ALA A 71 -8.77 -26.94 -13.93
CA ALA A 71 -7.62 -27.44 -14.64
C ALA A 71 -8.08 -28.43 -15.72
N ASN A 72 -7.39 -28.48 -16.85
CA ASN A 72 -7.76 -29.32 -18.01
C ASN A 72 -9.24 -29.14 -18.46
N GLY A 73 -9.78 -27.91 -18.30
CA GLY A 73 -11.18 -27.60 -18.64
C GLY A 73 -12.22 -28.13 -17.65
N GLN A 74 -11.81 -28.67 -16.50
CA GLN A 74 -12.70 -29.19 -15.47
C GLN A 74 -12.60 -28.35 -14.20
N ARG A 75 -13.76 -28.08 -13.57
CA ARG A 75 -13.83 -27.42 -12.26
C ARG A 75 -13.31 -28.38 -11.18
N LEU A 76 -12.46 -27.85 -10.30
CA LEU A 76 -11.89 -28.59 -9.18
C LEU A 76 -12.67 -28.30 -7.87
N THR A 77 -12.79 -29.31 -7.05
CA THR A 77 -13.22 -29.12 -5.67
C THR A 77 -12.08 -28.55 -4.83
N TRP A 78 -12.43 -27.68 -3.92
CA TRP A 78 -11.49 -27.07 -2.99
C TRP A 78 -12.10 -26.95 -1.60
N GLN A 79 -11.26 -26.80 -0.59
CA GLN A 79 -11.66 -26.60 0.79
C GLN A 79 -10.92 -25.38 1.36
N ARG A 80 -11.65 -24.58 2.12
CA ARG A 80 -11.03 -23.54 2.95
C ARG A 80 -10.51 -24.23 4.22
N ASP A 81 -9.34 -23.80 4.71
CA ASP A 81 -8.81 -24.28 5.99
C ASP A 81 -9.76 -23.90 7.14
N GLU A 82 -9.98 -24.83 8.07
CA GLU A 82 -10.94 -24.63 9.17
C GLU A 82 -10.46 -23.64 10.23
N LEU A 83 -9.16 -23.41 10.34
CA LEU A 83 -8.54 -22.54 11.33
C LEU A 83 -8.03 -21.24 10.74
N ASP A 84 -7.73 -21.23 9.43
CA ASP A 84 -7.23 -20.05 8.71
C ASP A 84 -8.04 -19.76 7.46
N ARG A 85 -8.96 -18.82 7.56
CA ARG A 85 -9.84 -18.40 6.46
C ARG A 85 -9.13 -17.90 5.20
N PHE A 86 -7.83 -17.60 5.28
CA PHE A 86 -7.01 -17.11 4.16
C PHE A 86 -6.37 -18.26 3.36
N THR A 87 -6.51 -19.51 3.80
CA THR A 87 -5.86 -20.68 3.23
C THR A 87 -6.85 -21.55 2.47
N PHE A 88 -6.44 -22.02 1.27
CA PHE A 88 -7.23 -22.87 0.39
C PHE A 88 -6.46 -24.13 0.01
N HIS A 89 -7.14 -25.28 0.06
CA HIS A 89 -6.61 -26.60 -0.26
C HIS A 89 -7.34 -27.20 -1.47
N LEU A 90 -6.59 -27.75 -2.42
CA LEU A 90 -7.13 -28.46 -3.56
C LEU A 90 -6.14 -29.53 -4.04
N THR A 91 -6.59 -30.39 -4.94
CA THR A 91 -5.73 -31.36 -5.60
C THR A 91 -5.71 -31.09 -7.10
N VAL A 92 -4.51 -30.84 -7.62
CA VAL A 92 -4.28 -30.67 -9.06
C VAL A 92 -4.31 -32.04 -9.72
N PRO A 93 -5.16 -32.28 -10.76
CA PRO A 93 -5.28 -33.56 -11.41
C PRO A 93 -4.03 -33.92 -12.23
N GLU A 94 -3.85 -35.23 -12.48
CA GLU A 94 -2.79 -35.74 -13.32
C GLU A 94 -2.83 -35.12 -14.74
N GLY A 95 -1.66 -34.82 -15.26
CA GLY A 95 -1.48 -34.20 -16.56
C GLY A 95 -1.75 -32.69 -16.63
N ALA A 96 -2.29 -32.08 -15.55
CA ALA A 96 -2.48 -30.65 -15.51
C ALA A 96 -1.15 -29.91 -15.33
N ARG A 97 -0.98 -28.84 -16.11
CA ARG A 97 0.19 -27.97 -16.07
C ARG A 97 -0.13 -26.53 -15.71
N GLN A 98 -1.41 -26.19 -15.71
CA GLN A 98 -1.93 -24.88 -15.38
C GLN A 98 -3.18 -25.02 -14.53
N LEU A 99 -3.33 -24.12 -13.57
CA LEU A 99 -4.51 -23.91 -12.77
C LEU A 99 -5.09 -22.55 -13.14
N ASP A 100 -6.34 -22.56 -13.60
CA ASP A 100 -7.14 -21.36 -13.80
C ASP A 100 -7.86 -21.03 -12.48
N ILE A 101 -7.72 -19.81 -12.01
CA ILE A 101 -8.35 -19.28 -10.81
C ILE A 101 -9.19 -18.07 -11.22
N ARG A 102 -10.45 -18.07 -10.83
CA ARG A 102 -11.36 -16.94 -11.11
C ARG A 102 -12.12 -16.58 -9.87
N PHE A 103 -12.27 -15.28 -9.66
CA PHE A 103 -13.14 -14.74 -8.62
C PHE A 103 -13.51 -13.28 -8.92
N GLU A 104 -14.44 -12.76 -8.16
CA GLU A 104 -14.89 -11.38 -8.20
C GLU A 104 -14.51 -10.69 -6.89
N PHE A 105 -14.16 -9.40 -6.99
CA PHE A 105 -13.81 -8.58 -5.84
C PHE A 105 -14.57 -7.25 -5.88
N PRO A 106 -15.59 -7.04 -5.01
CA PRO A 106 -16.28 -5.77 -4.89
C PRO A 106 -15.39 -4.74 -4.20
N SER A 107 -15.08 -3.68 -4.91
CA SER A 107 -14.15 -2.63 -4.46
C SER A 107 -14.91 -1.31 -4.23
N ARG A 108 -15.77 -1.30 -3.21
CA ARG A 108 -16.74 -0.20 -2.99
C ARG A 108 -16.11 1.13 -2.64
N ASP A 109 -15.01 1.12 -1.92
CA ASP A 109 -14.30 2.27 -1.38
C ASP A 109 -13.00 2.62 -2.12
N ARG A 110 -12.72 1.93 -3.25
CA ARG A 110 -11.57 2.16 -4.13
C ARG A 110 -11.96 2.39 -5.59
N VAL A 111 -13.24 2.30 -5.93
CA VAL A 111 -13.75 2.47 -7.29
C VAL A 111 -14.91 3.47 -7.29
N THR A 112 -14.87 4.41 -8.22
CA THR A 112 -16.01 5.23 -8.63
C THR A 112 -16.27 5.04 -10.12
N THR A 113 -17.26 5.73 -10.69
CA THR A 113 -17.49 5.70 -12.14
C THR A 113 -16.37 6.32 -12.95
N ASN A 114 -15.45 7.06 -12.32
CA ASN A 114 -14.39 7.81 -12.97
C ASN A 114 -12.97 7.37 -12.59
N LEU A 115 -12.79 6.53 -11.56
CA LEU A 115 -11.49 6.15 -11.07
C LEU A 115 -11.46 4.76 -10.42
N LEU A 116 -10.25 4.20 -10.34
CA LEU A 116 -9.87 2.97 -9.66
C LEU A 116 -8.56 3.21 -8.91
N ASP A 117 -8.51 2.78 -7.68
CA ASP A 117 -7.32 2.57 -6.87
C ASP A 117 -7.20 1.05 -6.63
N LEU A 118 -6.21 0.41 -7.26
CA LEU A 118 -6.00 -1.04 -7.24
C LEU A 118 -4.76 -1.39 -6.41
N THR A 119 -4.96 -2.22 -5.40
CA THR A 119 -3.89 -2.95 -4.72
C THR A 119 -3.96 -4.43 -5.11
N TRP A 120 -2.81 -5.03 -5.46
CA TRP A 120 -2.76 -6.37 -6.04
C TRP A 120 -2.99 -7.48 -5.01
N ASP A 121 -2.78 -7.22 -3.72
CA ASP A 121 -3.12 -8.11 -2.60
C ASP A 121 -4.61 -8.46 -2.55
N HIS A 122 -5.48 -7.55 -3.01
CA HIS A 122 -6.93 -7.78 -3.08
C HIS A 122 -7.33 -8.79 -4.15
N VAL A 123 -6.51 -8.96 -5.18
CA VAL A 123 -6.90 -9.64 -6.42
C VAL A 123 -5.96 -10.79 -6.80
N ALA A 124 -5.21 -11.33 -5.85
CA ALA A 124 -4.25 -12.41 -6.13
C ALA A 124 -4.27 -13.50 -5.06
N LEU A 125 -4.05 -14.74 -5.52
CA LEU A 125 -3.69 -15.88 -4.68
C LEU A 125 -2.24 -16.27 -4.95
N TYR A 126 -1.55 -16.82 -3.96
CA TYR A 126 -0.16 -17.25 -4.12
C TYR A 126 0.09 -18.60 -3.44
N ARG A 127 1.17 -19.29 -3.84
CA ARG A 127 1.48 -20.62 -3.30
C ARG A 127 1.97 -20.57 -1.88
N ALA A 128 1.46 -21.48 -1.05
CA ALA A 128 2.00 -21.74 0.26
C ALA A 128 3.40 -22.38 0.20
N GLY A 129 4.20 -22.18 1.24
CA GLY A 129 5.48 -22.87 1.41
C GLY A 129 6.66 -22.33 0.59
N SER A 130 6.45 -21.28 -0.21
CA SER A 130 7.52 -20.60 -0.96
C SER A 130 7.55 -19.12 -0.61
N PRO A 131 8.73 -18.50 -0.44
CA PRO A 131 8.83 -17.07 -0.23
C PRO A 131 8.20 -16.28 -1.38
N THR A 132 7.51 -15.19 -1.07
CA THR A 132 6.83 -14.36 -2.07
C THR A 132 7.78 -13.71 -3.07
N LYS A 133 9.03 -13.46 -2.68
CA LYS A 133 10.09 -12.95 -3.57
C LYS A 133 10.51 -13.92 -4.68
N ASP A 134 10.23 -15.22 -4.50
CA ASP A 134 10.62 -16.28 -5.43
C ASP A 134 9.45 -16.69 -6.34
N GLN A 135 8.26 -16.10 -6.16
CA GLN A 135 7.07 -16.33 -6.96
C GLN A 135 6.89 -15.19 -7.97
N MET A 136 7.11 -15.47 -9.26
CA MET A 136 7.01 -14.46 -10.31
C MET A 136 5.58 -14.33 -10.81
N PHE A 137 5.12 -13.08 -10.94
CA PHE A 137 3.80 -12.72 -11.49
C PHE A 137 3.95 -11.79 -12.68
N GLN A 138 3.14 -12.00 -13.71
CA GLN A 138 2.97 -11.06 -14.81
C GLN A 138 1.57 -10.44 -14.72
N PRO A 139 1.44 -9.24 -14.14
CA PRO A 139 0.15 -8.61 -13.97
C PRO A 139 -0.35 -7.92 -15.23
N SER A 140 -1.66 -7.92 -15.40
CA SER A 140 -2.38 -7.15 -16.42
C SER A 140 -3.58 -6.46 -15.80
N LEU A 141 -3.85 -5.23 -16.21
CA LEU A 141 -5.03 -4.46 -15.82
C LEU A 141 -5.88 -4.16 -17.06
N VAL A 142 -7.18 -4.42 -16.98
CA VAL A 142 -8.14 -4.07 -18.03
C VAL A 142 -9.10 -3.01 -17.51
N ILE A 143 -9.04 -1.80 -18.08
CA ILE A 143 -9.82 -0.62 -17.69
C ILE A 143 -10.49 0.02 -18.92
N PRO A 144 -11.44 0.97 -18.77
CA PRO A 144 -11.95 1.72 -19.89
C PRO A 144 -10.86 2.33 -20.76
N ALA A 145 -11.04 2.35 -22.08
CA ALA A 145 -9.98 2.72 -23.02
C ALA A 145 -9.55 4.20 -22.94
N ASP A 146 -10.44 5.05 -22.44
CA ASP A 146 -10.23 6.49 -22.24
C ASP A 146 -9.60 6.83 -20.87
N TRP A 147 -9.32 5.82 -20.04
CA TRP A 147 -8.64 6.04 -18.76
C TRP A 147 -7.11 6.01 -18.91
N HIS A 148 -6.46 6.81 -18.07
CA HIS A 148 -5.01 6.81 -17.85
C HIS A 148 -4.69 6.19 -16.49
N TYR A 149 -3.41 5.89 -16.25
CA TYR A 149 -2.97 5.24 -15.01
C TYR A 149 -1.60 5.71 -14.57
N GLY A 150 -1.31 5.57 -13.28
CA GLY A 150 -0.01 5.73 -12.63
C GLY A 150 0.33 4.49 -11.80
N SER A 151 1.59 4.08 -11.82
CA SER A 151 2.13 2.96 -11.04
C SER A 151 3.65 2.95 -11.12
N ALA A 152 4.32 2.36 -10.11
CA ALA A 152 5.75 2.05 -10.18
C ALA A 152 6.06 0.80 -11.02
N LEU A 153 5.06 0.00 -11.40
CA LEU A 153 5.24 -1.16 -12.29
C LEU A 153 5.63 -0.70 -13.69
N GLN A 154 6.66 -1.33 -14.25
CA GLN A 154 7.06 -1.07 -15.63
C GLN A 154 6.06 -1.69 -16.60
N THR A 155 5.49 -0.86 -17.47
CA THR A 155 4.63 -1.31 -18.55
C THR A 155 5.45 -2.10 -19.58
N ASP A 156 4.95 -3.28 -19.95
CA ASP A 156 5.47 -4.08 -21.06
C ASP A 156 4.73 -3.73 -22.35
N THR A 157 3.38 -3.84 -22.33
CA THR A 157 2.54 -3.50 -23.47
C THR A 157 1.25 -2.80 -23.04
N ARG A 158 0.69 -1.97 -23.94
CA ARG A 158 -0.66 -1.44 -23.82
C ARG A 158 -1.39 -1.66 -25.14
N ASP A 159 -2.49 -2.39 -25.08
CA ASP A 159 -3.38 -2.63 -26.22
C ASP A 159 -4.82 -2.22 -25.84
N GLY A 160 -5.22 -1.05 -26.30
CA GLY A 160 -6.53 -0.46 -26.01
C GLY A 160 -6.82 -0.39 -24.51
N LYS A 161 -7.69 -1.29 -24.04
CA LYS A 161 -8.14 -1.39 -22.65
C LYS A 161 -7.17 -2.15 -21.75
N ARG A 162 -6.29 -2.98 -22.32
CA ARG A 162 -5.38 -3.87 -21.58
C ARG A 162 -4.02 -3.22 -21.41
N ILE A 163 -3.54 -3.20 -20.20
CA ILE A 163 -2.19 -2.82 -19.82
C ILE A 163 -1.54 -4.08 -19.25
N THR A 164 -0.43 -4.51 -19.83
CA THR A 164 0.37 -5.62 -19.29
C THR A 164 1.67 -5.04 -18.75
N PHE A 165 2.01 -5.41 -17.53
CA PHE A 165 3.25 -5.00 -16.88
C PHE A 165 4.30 -6.09 -17.03
N LYS A 166 5.58 -5.73 -16.88
CA LYS A 166 6.67 -6.71 -16.84
C LYS A 166 6.52 -7.66 -15.66
N PRO A 167 6.99 -8.91 -15.79
CA PRO A 167 6.97 -9.85 -14.67
C PRO A 167 7.78 -9.32 -13.48
N VAL A 168 7.20 -9.45 -12.29
CA VAL A 168 7.83 -9.06 -11.02
C VAL A 168 7.60 -10.12 -9.95
N PRO A 169 8.45 -10.21 -8.90
CA PRO A 169 8.18 -11.01 -7.72
C PRO A 169 6.86 -10.63 -7.05
N PHE A 170 6.17 -11.57 -6.42
CA PHE A 170 4.87 -11.30 -5.79
C PHE A 170 4.93 -10.25 -4.68
N ASN A 171 5.99 -10.24 -3.86
CA ASN A 171 6.18 -9.17 -2.89
C ASN A 171 6.36 -7.79 -3.51
N THR A 172 6.97 -7.71 -4.71
CA THR A 172 7.07 -6.45 -5.47
C THR A 172 5.72 -6.07 -6.07
N LEU A 173 4.94 -7.05 -6.54
CA LEU A 173 3.61 -6.82 -7.09
C LEU A 173 2.67 -6.22 -6.04
N VAL A 174 2.59 -6.83 -4.85
CA VAL A 174 1.77 -6.32 -3.73
C VAL A 174 2.23 -4.92 -3.30
N ASP A 175 3.51 -4.64 -3.41
CA ASP A 175 4.14 -3.34 -3.08
C ASP A 175 4.12 -2.33 -4.26
N SER A 176 3.26 -2.53 -5.26
CA SER A 176 3.19 -1.68 -6.46
C SER A 176 1.74 -1.44 -6.91
N PRO A 177 0.96 -0.65 -6.16
CA PRO A 177 -0.42 -0.34 -6.52
C PRO A 177 -0.52 0.40 -7.85
N VAL A 178 -1.74 0.46 -8.38
CA VAL A 178 -2.07 1.17 -9.62
C VAL A 178 -3.27 2.08 -9.37
N ILE A 179 -3.12 3.37 -9.61
CA ILE A 179 -4.26 4.27 -9.72
C ILE A 179 -4.61 4.47 -11.20
N ALA A 180 -5.89 4.47 -11.52
CA ALA A 180 -6.35 4.70 -12.88
C ALA A 180 -7.64 5.52 -12.91
N GLY A 181 -7.82 6.34 -13.93
CA GLY A 181 -9.04 7.15 -14.01
C GLY A 181 -9.20 7.91 -15.32
N LYS A 182 -10.43 8.37 -15.53
CA LYS A 182 -10.80 9.24 -16.63
C LYS A 182 -10.15 10.61 -16.49
N HIS A 183 -10.11 11.13 -15.27
CA HIS A 183 -9.42 12.37 -14.93
C HIS A 183 -8.09 11.98 -14.27
N PHE A 184 -7.02 12.11 -15.04
CA PHE A 184 -5.66 11.77 -14.64
C PHE A 184 -4.72 12.92 -14.96
N ARG A 185 -3.79 13.20 -14.07
CA ARG A 185 -2.70 14.15 -14.29
C ARG A 185 -1.42 13.63 -13.66
N GLN A 186 -0.34 13.60 -14.44
CA GLN A 186 1.00 13.34 -13.94
C GLN A 186 1.79 14.63 -13.90
N LEU A 187 2.43 14.91 -12.79
CA LEU A 187 3.38 15.99 -12.59
C LEU A 187 4.78 15.39 -12.43
N ASP A 188 5.70 15.77 -13.31
CA ASP A 188 7.10 15.36 -13.21
C ASP A 188 7.80 16.20 -12.13
N LEU A 189 8.15 15.59 -11.01
CA LEU A 189 8.86 16.20 -9.87
C LEU A 189 10.38 15.95 -9.91
N THR A 190 10.89 15.41 -11.00
CA THR A 190 12.30 15.03 -11.13
C THR A 190 13.20 16.27 -11.02
N PRO A 191 14.14 16.34 -10.07
CA PRO A 191 15.08 17.44 -9.98
C PRO A 191 15.96 17.52 -11.21
N LYS A 192 16.30 18.73 -11.62
CA LYS A 192 17.12 18.97 -12.80
C LYS A 192 18.46 18.22 -12.72
N GLY A 193 18.74 17.42 -13.75
CA GLY A 193 19.97 16.62 -13.83
C GLY A 193 19.92 15.27 -13.11
N SER A 194 18.81 14.91 -12.48
CA SER A 194 18.60 13.56 -11.93
C SER A 194 18.25 12.58 -13.05
N SER A 195 18.86 11.38 -13.01
CA SER A 195 18.48 10.25 -13.87
C SER A 195 17.37 9.40 -13.27
N VAL A 196 17.02 9.63 -12.02
CA VAL A 196 15.95 8.92 -11.32
C VAL A 196 14.69 9.76 -11.33
N HIS A 197 13.62 9.24 -11.91
CA HIS A 197 12.38 9.97 -12.08
C HIS A 197 11.49 9.92 -10.84
N ARG A 198 10.79 11.02 -10.56
CA ARG A 198 9.78 11.11 -9.50
C ARG A 198 8.56 11.81 -10.05
N TYR A 199 7.41 11.22 -9.76
CA TYR A 199 6.12 11.68 -10.28
C TYR A 199 5.11 11.87 -9.16
N LEU A 200 4.25 12.86 -9.33
CA LEU A 200 2.97 12.93 -8.63
C LEU A 200 1.89 12.57 -9.66
N ASP A 201 1.35 11.36 -9.51
CA ASP A 201 0.25 10.86 -10.31
C ASP A 201 -1.06 11.12 -9.56
N MET A 202 -1.99 11.83 -10.18
CA MET A 202 -3.25 12.23 -9.57
C MET A 202 -4.43 11.68 -10.36
N ILE A 203 -5.39 11.08 -9.65
CA ILE A 203 -6.72 10.76 -10.17
C ILE A 203 -7.79 11.45 -9.36
N GLY A 204 -8.94 11.73 -9.98
CA GLY A 204 -10.07 12.35 -9.30
C GLY A 204 -11.39 12.11 -10.00
N ASP A 205 -12.50 12.35 -9.29
CA ASP A 205 -13.84 12.24 -9.85
C ASP A 205 -14.14 13.33 -10.90
N SER A 206 -13.33 14.38 -10.97
CA SER A 206 -13.44 15.46 -11.96
C SER A 206 -12.10 16.07 -12.32
N ALA A 207 -12.03 16.76 -13.45
CA ALA A 207 -10.85 17.54 -13.85
C ALA A 207 -10.51 18.66 -12.83
N ALA A 208 -11.52 19.21 -12.15
CA ALA A 208 -11.32 20.23 -11.13
C ALA A 208 -10.62 19.67 -9.87
N ALA A 209 -10.89 18.40 -9.50
CA ALA A 209 -10.27 17.77 -8.34
C ALA A 209 -8.75 17.62 -8.48
N ILE A 210 -8.24 17.41 -9.70
CA ILE A 210 -6.82 17.25 -10.01
C ILE A 210 -6.15 18.56 -10.47
N ALA A 211 -6.84 19.70 -10.35
CA ALA A 211 -6.30 21.00 -10.69
C ALA A 211 -5.42 21.52 -9.54
N ILE A 212 -4.11 21.54 -9.77
CA ILE A 212 -3.10 22.01 -8.83
C ILE A 212 -2.55 23.36 -9.28
N SER A 213 -2.35 24.29 -8.35
CA SER A 213 -1.76 25.60 -8.63
C SER A 213 -0.25 25.52 -8.85
N ASP A 214 0.33 26.57 -9.48
CA ASP A 214 1.79 26.65 -9.68
C ASP A 214 2.55 26.65 -8.34
N GLN A 215 1.99 27.30 -7.32
CA GLN A 215 2.59 27.31 -5.97
C GLN A 215 2.61 25.91 -5.36
N GLN A 216 1.49 25.20 -5.38
CA GLN A 216 1.41 23.83 -4.85
C GLN A 216 2.35 22.89 -5.64
N SER A 217 2.39 23.03 -6.96
CA SER A 217 3.35 22.32 -7.81
C SER A 217 4.81 22.57 -7.37
N ALA A 218 5.17 23.85 -7.15
CA ALA A 218 6.50 24.23 -6.69
C ALA A 218 6.82 23.66 -5.29
N ASP A 219 5.82 23.58 -4.40
CA ASP A 219 5.98 23.00 -3.06
C ASP A 219 6.28 21.49 -3.13
N PHE A 220 5.63 20.73 -4.02
CA PHE A 220 5.94 19.32 -4.24
C PHE A 220 7.31 19.11 -4.91
N HIS A 221 7.74 19.97 -5.83
CA HIS A 221 9.12 19.94 -6.33
C HIS A 221 10.12 20.14 -5.18
N ARG A 222 9.88 21.12 -4.29
CA ARG A 222 10.73 21.33 -3.11
C ARG A 222 10.70 20.19 -2.14
N LEU A 223 9.58 19.45 -2.01
CA LEU A 223 9.52 18.23 -1.20
C LEU A 223 10.59 17.23 -1.63
N ILE A 224 10.68 16.95 -2.93
CA ILE A 224 11.68 16.03 -3.47
C ILE A 224 13.11 16.55 -3.23
N GLU A 225 13.37 17.83 -3.48
CA GLU A 225 14.67 18.44 -3.23
C GLU A 225 15.07 18.39 -1.76
N GLN A 226 14.12 18.68 -0.85
CA GLN A 226 14.38 18.67 0.59
C GLN A 226 14.58 17.23 1.13
N ALA A 227 13.89 16.23 0.57
CA ALA A 227 14.13 14.84 0.91
C ALA A 227 15.52 14.38 0.45
N GLN A 228 15.95 14.75 -0.75
CA GLN A 228 17.32 14.51 -1.22
C GLN A 228 18.37 15.16 -0.33
N ALA A 229 18.13 16.40 0.10
CA ALA A 229 19.03 17.14 0.99
C ALA A 229 19.04 16.56 2.42
N LEU A 230 17.99 15.90 2.86
CA LEU A 230 17.90 15.28 4.17
C LEU A 230 18.56 13.90 4.21
N PHE A 231 18.26 13.06 3.22
CA PHE A 231 18.65 11.65 3.22
C PHE A 231 19.92 11.36 2.43
N HIS A 232 20.35 12.23 1.51
CA HIS A 232 21.50 12.07 0.62
C HIS A 232 21.56 10.75 -0.17
N SER A 233 20.42 10.08 -0.32
CA SER A 233 20.30 8.77 -0.97
C SER A 233 18.90 8.55 -1.52
N HIS A 234 18.75 7.54 -2.37
CA HIS A 234 17.48 6.95 -2.78
C HIS A 234 17.67 5.44 -2.94
N HIS A 235 16.58 4.69 -2.86
CA HIS A 235 16.60 3.22 -2.88
C HIS A 235 15.55 2.66 -3.85
N TYR A 236 15.23 3.42 -4.91
CA TYR A 236 14.25 3.11 -5.95
C TYR A 236 14.79 3.53 -7.32
N ASP A 237 14.29 2.88 -8.36
CA ASP A 237 14.60 3.21 -9.76
C ASP A 237 13.78 4.41 -10.28
N SER A 238 12.52 4.50 -9.84
CA SER A 238 11.64 5.66 -9.97
C SER A 238 10.75 5.74 -8.73
N TYR A 239 10.09 6.88 -8.49
CA TYR A 239 9.13 7.00 -7.40
C TYR A 239 7.83 7.66 -7.86
N HIS A 240 6.70 7.06 -7.51
CA HIS A 240 5.38 7.53 -7.84
C HIS A 240 4.58 7.84 -6.57
N LEU A 241 4.28 9.12 -6.34
CA LEU A 241 3.29 9.54 -5.36
C LEU A 241 1.91 9.38 -6.03
N LEU A 242 1.17 8.34 -5.66
CA LEU A 242 -0.13 7.99 -6.27
C LEU A 242 -1.24 8.61 -5.44
N LEU A 243 -1.84 9.70 -5.92
CA LEU A 243 -2.80 10.50 -5.16
C LEU A 243 -4.22 10.37 -5.72
N THR A 244 -5.12 9.86 -4.90
CA THR A 244 -6.56 9.75 -5.19
C THR A 244 -7.36 10.87 -4.52
N LEU A 245 -8.07 11.65 -5.34
CA LEU A 245 -8.81 12.86 -4.97
C LEU A 245 -10.31 12.65 -5.19
N SER A 246 -10.94 11.95 -4.25
CA SER A 246 -12.37 11.58 -4.32
C SER A 246 -13.04 11.71 -2.95
N ASP A 247 -14.31 12.07 -2.94
CA ASP A 247 -15.12 12.09 -1.72
C ASP A 247 -15.77 10.72 -1.44
N HIS A 248 -15.58 9.75 -2.36
CA HIS A 248 -16.26 8.45 -2.38
C HIS A 248 -15.36 7.25 -2.19
N THR A 249 -14.07 7.49 -1.93
CA THR A 249 -13.07 6.44 -1.66
C THR A 249 -12.61 6.45 -0.21
N ALA A 250 -11.96 5.37 0.23
CA ALA A 250 -11.26 5.31 1.51
C ALA A 250 -10.27 6.47 1.66
N LYS A 251 -9.81 6.73 2.88
CA LYS A 251 -8.90 7.81 3.22
C LYS A 251 -7.68 7.25 3.94
N GLY A 252 -6.51 7.85 3.70
CA GLY A 252 -5.25 7.45 4.33
C GLY A 252 -4.11 7.31 3.34
N GLY A 253 -2.94 6.97 3.81
CA GLY A 253 -1.77 6.63 3.01
C GLY A 253 -1.32 5.20 3.27
N LEU A 254 -0.61 4.63 2.33
CA LEU A 254 0.12 3.38 2.47
C LEU A 254 1.43 3.49 1.70
N GLU A 255 2.51 3.23 2.41
CA GLU A 255 3.85 3.32 1.88
C GLU A 255 4.25 2.09 1.07
N HIS A 256 4.96 2.31 -0.03
CA HIS A 256 5.53 1.30 -0.89
C HIS A 256 7.00 1.59 -1.20
N HIS A 257 7.76 0.60 -1.69
CA HIS A 257 9.19 0.76 -1.95
C HIS A 257 9.49 1.83 -3.01
N GLN A 258 8.71 1.85 -4.08
CA GLN A 258 8.88 2.76 -5.23
C GLN A 258 7.66 3.65 -5.48
N SER A 259 6.70 3.65 -4.57
CA SER A 259 5.51 4.50 -4.63
C SER A 259 4.92 4.75 -3.25
N SER A 260 3.91 5.59 -3.19
CA SER A 260 2.94 5.66 -2.09
C SER A 260 1.53 5.62 -2.67
N ASP A 261 0.57 5.06 -1.93
CA ASP A 261 -0.85 5.05 -2.28
C ASP A 261 -1.62 5.97 -1.32
N ASP A 262 -1.90 7.18 -1.80
CA ASP A 262 -2.39 8.30 -1.01
C ASP A 262 -3.84 8.62 -1.35
N LYS A 263 -4.74 8.51 -0.39
CA LYS A 263 -6.16 8.82 -0.52
C LYS A 263 -6.51 10.03 0.34
N ALA A 264 -6.64 11.19 -0.30
CA ALA A 264 -6.79 12.48 0.36
C ALA A 264 -8.04 12.57 1.24
N ARG A 265 -7.88 12.97 2.52
CA ARG A 265 -9.00 13.31 3.43
C ARG A 265 -9.75 14.54 2.95
N GLY A 266 -9.04 15.51 2.38
CA GLY A 266 -9.61 16.67 1.71
C GLY A 266 -10.43 16.35 0.46
N GLY A 267 -10.31 15.10 -0.03
CA GLY A 267 -11.10 14.57 -1.14
C GLY A 267 -10.96 15.40 -2.40
N SER A 268 -12.06 15.57 -3.12
CA SER A 268 -12.11 16.36 -4.37
C SER A 268 -11.77 17.85 -4.21
N LYS A 269 -11.74 18.36 -2.98
CA LYS A 269 -11.46 19.77 -2.66
C LYS A 269 -10.04 20.03 -2.19
N MET A 270 -9.21 19.01 -2.06
CA MET A 270 -7.86 19.14 -1.48
C MET A 270 -7.07 20.33 -2.07
N PHE A 271 -7.02 20.46 -3.36
CA PHE A 271 -6.22 21.55 -3.99
C PHE A 271 -6.97 22.88 -4.11
N ALA A 272 -8.30 22.86 -4.08
CA ALA A 272 -9.11 24.05 -4.27
C ALA A 272 -9.37 24.84 -2.97
N ASP A 273 -9.31 24.16 -1.81
CA ASP A 273 -9.66 24.73 -0.51
C ASP A 273 -8.47 24.59 0.47
N PRO A 274 -7.91 25.71 0.98
CA PRO A 274 -6.79 25.66 1.93
C PRO A 274 -7.06 24.83 3.17
N ALA A 275 -8.30 24.81 3.72
CA ALA A 275 -8.63 24.01 4.89
C ALA A 275 -8.61 22.50 4.55
N HIS A 276 -9.07 22.11 3.35
CA HIS A 276 -8.99 20.73 2.88
C HIS A 276 -7.54 20.32 2.57
N PHE A 277 -6.73 21.23 1.99
CA PHE A 277 -5.32 20.98 1.75
C PHE A 277 -4.57 20.69 3.06
N MET A 278 -4.86 21.45 4.12
CA MET A 278 -4.23 21.27 5.43
C MET A 278 -4.48 19.91 6.09
N LEU A 279 -5.55 19.20 5.70
CA LEU A 279 -5.84 17.85 6.21
C LEU A 279 -4.82 16.81 5.73
N ASP A 280 -4.20 17.06 4.57
CA ASP A 280 -3.33 16.10 3.87
C ASP A 280 -1.95 16.64 3.53
N ALA A 281 -1.61 17.88 3.93
CA ALA A 281 -0.34 18.50 3.56
C ALA A 281 0.89 17.69 3.99
N SER A 282 0.78 16.91 5.09
CA SER A 282 1.85 16.02 5.57
C SER A 282 1.70 14.56 5.12
N LEU A 283 0.63 14.19 4.39
CA LEU A 283 0.38 12.81 3.97
C LEU A 283 1.50 12.32 3.03
N LEU A 284 1.65 12.98 1.87
CA LEU A 284 2.66 12.59 0.89
C LEU A 284 4.10 12.67 1.43
N PRO A 285 4.49 13.70 2.21
CA PRO A 285 5.80 13.72 2.88
C PRO A 285 6.03 12.56 3.85
N HIS A 286 4.99 12.11 4.57
CA HIS A 286 5.03 10.95 5.47
C HIS A 286 5.30 9.68 4.67
N GLU A 287 4.44 9.37 3.69
CA GLU A 287 4.57 8.16 2.89
C GLU A 287 5.89 8.14 2.08
N TYR A 288 6.33 9.29 1.56
CA TYR A 288 7.61 9.38 0.87
C TYR A 288 8.81 9.11 1.81
N THR A 289 8.73 9.54 3.06
CA THR A 289 9.78 9.28 4.07
C THR A 289 9.95 7.78 4.34
N HIS A 290 8.87 7.01 4.26
CA HIS A 290 8.91 5.56 4.42
C HIS A 290 9.77 4.85 3.36
N SER A 291 10.04 5.45 2.21
CA SER A 291 11.01 4.89 1.26
C SER A 291 12.37 4.63 1.91
N TRP A 292 12.77 5.46 2.89
CA TRP A 292 13.99 5.27 3.68
C TRP A 292 13.72 4.54 4.99
N ASN A 293 12.85 5.11 5.85
CA ASN A 293 12.51 4.55 7.16
C ASN A 293 11.29 3.65 7.07
N GLY A 294 11.49 2.40 6.67
CA GLY A 294 10.40 1.42 6.54
C GLY A 294 10.61 0.47 5.39
N LYS A 295 10.72 0.96 4.18
CA LYS A 295 10.87 0.07 3.01
C LYS A 295 12.32 -0.33 2.76
N PHE A 296 13.27 0.57 2.88
CA PHE A 296 14.69 0.25 2.80
C PHE A 296 15.26 -0.19 4.16
N MET A 297 15.17 0.64 5.19
CA MET A 297 15.54 0.30 6.56
C MET A 297 14.29 -0.18 7.31
N ARG A 298 13.97 -1.46 7.20
CA ARG A 298 12.83 -2.07 7.87
C ARG A 298 13.25 -2.73 9.18
N PRO A 299 12.56 -2.45 10.31
CA PRO A 299 12.76 -3.21 11.53
C PRO A 299 12.55 -4.71 11.29
N LYS A 300 13.52 -5.55 11.73
CA LYS A 300 13.50 -7.01 11.47
C LYS A 300 12.18 -7.69 11.85
N GLY A 301 11.48 -7.16 12.85
CA GLY A 301 10.18 -7.69 13.28
C GLY A 301 9.06 -7.48 12.27
N LEU A 302 9.15 -6.48 11.40
CA LEU A 302 8.14 -6.11 10.40
C LEU A 302 8.39 -6.73 9.03
N TRP A 303 9.45 -7.52 8.87
CA TRP A 303 9.74 -8.24 7.64
C TRP A 303 9.32 -9.71 7.75
N ARG A 304 8.64 -10.22 6.73
CA ARG A 304 8.25 -11.62 6.58
C ARG A 304 8.56 -12.11 5.17
N SER A 305 8.72 -13.43 5.03
CA SER A 305 8.96 -14.09 3.75
C SER A 305 7.68 -14.30 2.93
N ASP A 306 6.55 -14.23 3.60
CA ASP A 306 5.19 -14.37 3.03
C ASP A 306 4.21 -13.46 3.78
N PHE A 307 2.96 -13.42 3.34
CA PHE A 307 1.92 -12.56 3.93
C PHE A 307 1.02 -13.30 4.94
N GLU A 308 1.38 -14.51 5.36
CA GLU A 308 0.63 -15.28 6.36
C GLU A 308 1.20 -15.17 7.76
N GLN A 309 2.51 -14.94 7.86
CA GLN A 309 3.17 -14.91 9.15
C GLN A 309 2.94 -13.58 9.88
N PRO A 310 2.56 -13.61 11.18
CA PRO A 310 2.31 -12.40 11.94
C PRO A 310 3.58 -11.55 12.10
N GLU A 311 3.44 -10.27 11.97
CA GLU A 311 4.49 -9.30 12.26
C GLU A 311 4.81 -9.21 13.76
N LYS A 312 6.02 -8.74 14.10
CA LYS A 312 6.44 -8.41 15.47
C LYS A 312 6.63 -6.90 15.60
N PRO A 313 5.58 -6.14 15.87
CA PRO A 313 5.54 -4.71 15.59
C PRO A 313 6.11 -3.83 16.71
N LYS A 314 6.93 -4.37 17.64
CA LYS A 314 7.51 -3.62 18.77
C LYS A 314 8.22 -2.32 18.38
N LEU A 315 8.71 -2.20 17.16
CA LEU A 315 9.44 -1.04 16.67
C LEU A 315 8.60 -0.13 15.75
N LEU A 316 7.28 -0.22 15.79
CA LEU A 316 6.41 0.73 15.07
C LEU A 316 6.63 2.18 15.54
N TRP A 317 6.99 2.43 16.77
CA TRP A 317 7.36 3.77 17.23
C TRP A 317 8.62 4.34 16.54
N VAL A 318 9.48 3.47 15.99
CA VAL A 318 10.59 3.85 15.09
C VAL A 318 10.09 3.96 13.66
N TYR A 319 9.37 2.95 13.19
CA TYR A 319 8.86 2.88 11.82
C TYR A 319 7.92 4.06 11.53
N GLU A 320 6.93 4.29 12.39
CA GLU A 320 5.92 5.33 12.23
C GLU A 320 6.30 6.64 12.92
N GLY A 321 6.72 6.57 14.19
CA GLY A 321 6.99 7.77 14.97
C GLY A 321 8.12 8.62 14.40
N LEU A 322 9.21 8.01 13.91
CA LEU A 322 10.29 8.73 13.23
C LEU A 322 9.83 9.25 11.87
N THR A 323 9.01 8.48 11.16
CA THR A 323 8.46 8.90 9.85
C THR A 323 7.54 10.11 10.00
N VAL A 324 6.69 10.17 11.03
CA VAL A 324 5.90 11.39 11.32
C VAL A 324 6.81 12.57 11.57
N TYR A 325 7.84 12.42 12.40
CA TYR A 325 8.78 13.51 12.70
C TYR A 325 9.52 14.03 11.46
N LEU A 326 10.05 13.12 10.65
CA LEU A 326 10.78 13.49 9.43
C LEU A 326 9.85 13.98 8.32
N GLY A 327 8.69 13.36 8.15
CA GLY A 327 7.67 13.76 7.19
C GLY A 327 7.14 15.16 7.46
N ASP A 328 6.82 15.50 8.72
CA ASP A 328 6.38 16.83 9.10
C ASP A 328 7.50 17.88 8.95
N THR A 329 8.75 17.47 9.23
CA THR A 329 9.92 18.31 8.97
C THR A 329 10.06 18.60 7.46
N LEU A 330 9.87 17.60 6.60
CA LEU A 330 9.86 17.77 5.15
C LEU A 330 8.68 18.63 4.68
N THR A 331 7.50 18.46 5.28
CA THR A 331 6.31 19.27 5.00
C THR A 331 6.58 20.76 5.23
N ALA A 332 7.22 21.10 6.34
CA ALA A 332 7.60 22.49 6.63
C ALA A 332 8.73 22.99 5.73
N ARG A 333 9.76 22.16 5.47
CA ARG A 333 10.90 22.54 4.62
C ARG A 333 10.52 22.74 3.14
N SER A 334 9.52 22.02 2.67
CA SER A 334 9.01 22.14 1.30
C SER A 334 8.07 23.35 1.10
N GLY A 335 7.52 23.90 2.18
CA GLY A 335 6.55 24.99 2.15
C GLY A 335 5.09 24.52 2.08
N LEU A 336 4.83 23.21 2.13
CA LEU A 336 3.48 22.65 2.26
C LEU A 336 2.83 23.07 3.58
N TRP A 337 3.63 23.26 4.64
CA TRP A 337 3.29 23.96 5.86
C TRP A 337 4.18 25.21 6.06
N SER A 338 3.62 26.24 6.69
CA SER A 338 4.45 27.30 7.23
C SER A 338 5.19 26.84 8.49
N PRO A 339 6.30 27.50 8.88
CA PRO A 339 6.97 27.21 10.16
C PRO A 339 6.04 27.37 11.38
N GLU A 340 5.07 28.32 11.32
CA GLU A 340 4.03 28.49 12.36
C GLU A 340 3.15 27.26 12.40
N THR A 341 2.62 26.80 11.27
CA THR A 341 1.76 25.63 11.19
C THR A 341 2.44 24.38 11.76
N TRP A 342 3.71 24.18 11.46
CA TRP A 342 4.49 23.07 12.01
C TRP A 342 4.59 23.16 13.55
N ARG A 343 4.90 24.35 14.10
CA ARG A 343 4.95 24.55 15.56
C ARG A 343 3.59 24.34 16.23
N ASP A 344 2.53 24.82 15.60
CA ASP A 344 1.16 24.65 16.09
C ASP A 344 0.73 23.17 16.08
N ALA A 345 1.11 22.42 15.03
CA ALA A 345 0.87 20.98 14.96
C ALA A 345 1.59 20.23 16.09
N LEU A 346 2.86 20.54 16.36
CA LEU A 346 3.62 19.96 17.47
C LEU A 346 3.01 20.32 18.81
N ALA A 347 2.64 21.60 19.03
CA ALA A 347 2.01 22.06 20.28
C ALA A 347 0.66 21.37 20.51
N TYR A 348 -0.16 21.24 19.46
CA TYR A 348 -1.44 20.53 19.51
C TYR A 348 -1.24 19.06 19.90
N ARG A 349 -0.31 18.36 19.24
CA ARG A 349 -0.02 16.94 19.52
C ARG A 349 0.52 16.76 20.94
N ALA A 350 1.41 17.64 21.40
CA ALA A 350 1.91 17.61 22.78
C ALA A 350 0.77 17.80 23.78
N ALA A 351 -0.15 18.74 23.54
CA ALA A 351 -1.32 18.95 24.39
C ALA A 351 -2.24 17.72 24.41
N VAL A 352 -2.53 17.13 23.24
CA VAL A 352 -3.32 15.88 23.16
C VAL A 352 -2.66 14.77 23.96
N MET A 353 -1.34 14.57 23.82
CA MET A 353 -0.62 13.52 24.55
C MET A 353 -0.55 13.80 26.06
N ALA A 354 -0.45 15.06 26.48
CA ALA A 354 -0.48 15.42 27.91
C ALA A 354 -1.82 15.04 28.58
N HIS A 355 -2.92 15.06 27.82
CA HIS A 355 -4.25 14.69 28.31
C HIS A 355 -4.61 13.21 28.09
N ARG A 356 -3.69 12.39 27.57
CA ARG A 356 -3.87 10.95 27.36
C ARG A 356 -3.81 10.19 28.68
N THR A 357 -4.93 10.08 29.39
CA THR A 357 -5.01 9.39 30.70
C THR A 357 -4.62 7.90 30.61
N GLY A 358 -4.78 7.28 29.46
CA GLY A 358 -4.34 5.90 29.21
C GLY A 358 -2.84 5.64 29.37
N ARG A 359 -2.00 6.70 29.34
CA ARG A 359 -0.56 6.60 29.62
C ARG A 359 -0.25 6.12 31.04
N ALA A 360 -1.20 6.24 31.96
CA ALA A 360 -1.04 5.75 33.33
C ALA A 360 -1.01 4.21 33.41
N TRP A 361 -1.62 3.51 32.47
CA TRP A 361 -1.72 2.04 32.50
C TRP A 361 -1.12 1.34 31.27
N ARG A 362 -1.13 2.01 30.10
CA ARG A 362 -0.69 1.42 28.83
C ARG A 362 0.61 2.06 28.35
N PRO A 363 1.76 1.35 28.35
CA PRO A 363 3.03 1.88 27.86
C PRO A 363 3.00 2.06 26.33
N LEU A 364 3.83 2.96 25.79
CA LEU A 364 3.90 3.24 24.35
C LEU A 364 4.14 1.97 23.52
N VAL A 365 5.05 1.08 23.96
CA VAL A 365 5.36 -0.14 23.25
C VAL A 365 4.16 -1.10 23.13
N ASP A 366 3.22 -1.07 24.07
CA ASP A 366 2.02 -1.89 23.99
C ASP A 366 1.08 -1.41 22.88
N THR A 367 1.05 -0.10 22.61
CA THR A 367 0.27 0.46 21.50
C THR A 367 0.79 -0.02 20.13
N THR A 368 2.04 -0.45 20.04
CA THR A 368 2.64 -1.00 18.83
C THR A 368 2.33 -2.49 18.63
N ILE A 369 2.05 -3.23 19.71
CA ILE A 369 1.81 -4.67 19.65
C ILE A 369 0.33 -4.98 19.41
N ALA A 370 -0.55 -4.23 20.07
CA ALA A 370 -2.00 -4.36 19.95
C ALA A 370 -2.55 -3.21 19.10
N VAL A 371 -2.12 -3.17 17.85
CA VAL A 371 -2.64 -2.22 16.86
C VAL A 371 -4.04 -2.66 16.44
N ASP A 372 -4.97 -1.74 16.45
CA ASP A 372 -6.33 -1.92 15.96
C ASP A 372 -6.86 -0.61 15.39
N TYR A 373 -6.72 -0.45 14.07
CA TYR A 373 -7.20 0.73 13.36
C TYR A 373 -8.73 0.78 13.23
N GLY A 374 -9.38 -0.39 13.30
CA GLY A 374 -10.84 -0.54 13.24
C GLY A 374 -11.55 -0.30 14.58
N ALA A 375 -10.79 -0.10 15.67
CA ALA A 375 -11.41 0.08 16.98
C ALA A 375 -12.19 1.40 17.07
N PRO A 376 -13.38 1.40 17.73
CA PRO A 376 -14.16 2.60 17.93
C PRO A 376 -13.36 3.72 18.61
N GLU A 377 -13.55 4.96 18.19
CA GLU A 377 -12.90 6.13 18.81
C GLU A 377 -13.36 6.40 20.26
N ALA A 378 -14.40 5.69 20.71
CA ALA A 378 -14.88 5.79 22.08
C ALA A 378 -13.75 5.54 23.09
N TRP A 379 -13.64 6.41 24.09
CA TRP A 379 -12.61 6.34 25.12
C TRP A 379 -11.17 6.46 24.63
N ALA A 380 -10.92 7.12 23.49
CA ALA A 380 -9.61 7.24 22.86
C ALA A 380 -8.50 7.68 23.84
N ASN A 381 -8.80 8.62 24.74
CA ASN A 381 -7.83 9.08 25.75
C ASN A 381 -7.45 8.01 26.77
N TRP A 382 -8.39 7.13 27.15
CA TRP A 382 -8.16 6.03 28.09
C TRP A 382 -7.58 4.79 27.42
N ARG A 383 -8.02 4.46 26.20
CA ARG A 383 -7.59 3.26 25.44
C ARG A 383 -6.20 3.40 24.86
N ARG A 384 -5.83 4.58 24.35
CA ARG A 384 -4.49 4.84 23.83
C ARG A 384 -4.13 3.90 22.64
N GLN A 385 -4.84 4.03 21.51
CA GLN A 385 -4.78 3.02 20.43
C GLN A 385 -3.44 2.98 19.69
N ASN A 386 -3.10 4.04 18.95
CA ASN A 386 -1.96 4.13 18.03
C ASN A 386 -1.06 5.34 18.34
N ASP A 387 -0.86 5.61 19.62
CA ASP A 387 -0.06 6.76 20.08
C ASP A 387 1.41 6.69 19.63
N PHE A 388 1.87 5.54 19.12
CA PHE A 388 3.22 5.38 18.58
C PHE A 388 3.51 6.30 17.40
N TYR A 389 2.49 6.80 16.68
CA TYR A 389 2.64 7.88 15.71
C TYR A 389 2.99 9.20 16.41
N ARG A 390 2.04 9.74 17.18
CA ARG A 390 2.13 11.11 17.76
C ARG A 390 3.09 11.22 18.94
N GLU A 391 3.05 10.27 19.86
CA GLU A 391 3.99 10.26 20.99
C GLU A 391 5.39 9.85 20.50
N GLY A 392 5.46 8.96 19.49
CA GLY A 392 6.70 8.61 18.80
C GLY A 392 7.36 9.83 18.17
N GLU A 393 6.61 10.66 17.46
CA GLU A 393 7.10 11.93 16.90
C GLU A 393 7.72 12.84 17.98
N LEU A 394 7.01 13.06 19.09
CA LEU A 394 7.50 13.90 20.18
C LEU A 394 8.77 13.32 20.84
N LEU A 395 8.86 11.99 20.92
CA LEU A 395 10.08 11.30 21.36
C LEU A 395 11.25 11.59 20.42
N TRP A 396 11.04 11.47 19.11
CA TRP A 396 12.09 11.73 18.12
C TRP A 396 12.50 13.18 18.05
N LEU A 397 11.57 14.13 18.21
CA LEU A 397 11.90 15.54 18.40
C LEU A 397 12.84 15.74 19.61
N ALA A 398 12.52 15.11 20.76
CA ALA A 398 13.37 15.22 21.95
C ALA A 398 14.76 14.60 21.74
N VAL A 399 14.85 13.47 21.01
CA VAL A 399 16.12 12.82 20.64
C VAL A 399 16.94 13.73 19.73
N ASP A 400 16.36 14.30 18.67
CA ASP A 400 17.06 15.19 17.73
C ASP A 400 17.56 16.46 18.45
N MET A 401 16.75 17.07 19.28
CA MET A 401 17.18 18.22 20.09
C MET A 401 18.36 17.89 21.01
N LYS A 402 18.36 16.69 21.62
CA LYS A 402 19.46 16.25 22.47
C LYS A 402 20.75 15.95 21.70
N ILE A 403 20.64 15.47 20.47
CA ILE A 403 21.81 15.22 19.60
C ILE A 403 22.44 16.55 19.14
N ARG A 404 21.62 17.59 18.94
CA ARG A 404 22.08 18.92 18.48
C ARG A 404 22.58 19.84 19.59
N SER A 405 22.26 19.55 20.84
CA SER A 405 22.73 20.31 22.02
C SER A 405 24.10 19.86 22.49
#